data_f822400ddc2d4e44a42eb44cb343bf10
#
_entry.id   f822400ddc2d4e44a42eb44cb343bf10
#
_cell.length_a   1.000
_cell.length_b   1.000
_cell.length_c   1.000
_cell.angle_alpha   90.00
_cell.angle_beta   90.00
_cell.angle_gamma   90.00
#
_symmetry.space_group_name_H-M   'P 1'
#
loop_
_entity.id
_entity.type
_entity.pdbx_description
1 polymer ?
#
loop_
_entity_poly.entity_id
_entity_poly.type
_entity_poly.pdbx_seq_one_letter_code
_entity_poly.pdbx_strand_id
1 'polypeptide(L)'
;MARIAITPFIGYLIVRENFDYALAMCAFSSLSDFLDGWIARKFNSISKLGSVLDPLADKFLVASLTLTLTYVDMIPVWLTALIFTRDFLIILGGFWMRYRSLLPPITFNRFFDISTFSSERFRPTFASKVNTGFQLSLVSLTLASPVFIDLFRHFDLLLPSLQWVTGATTLWSGLLYIKRLTANQLN
;
A
#
# COMPACT_ATOMS: atom_id res chain seq x y z
N MET A 1 -4.50 8.48 -12.36
CA MET A 1 -3.50 9.61 -12.38
C MET A 1 -3.89 10.74 -11.43
N ALA A 2 -5.15 11.11 -11.30
CA ALA A 2 -5.61 12.14 -10.36
C ALA A 2 -5.22 11.86 -8.89
N ARG A 3 -5.17 10.59 -8.47
CA ARG A 3 -4.86 10.16 -7.11
C ARG A 3 -3.50 10.68 -6.61
N ILE A 4 -2.45 10.65 -7.44
CA ILE A 4 -1.12 11.14 -7.05
C ILE A 4 -1.13 12.65 -6.76
N ALA A 5 -1.92 13.42 -7.52
CA ALA A 5 -2.03 14.87 -7.31
C ALA A 5 -2.90 15.22 -6.08
N ILE A 6 -3.91 14.42 -5.79
CA ILE A 6 -4.83 14.64 -4.65
C ILE A 6 -4.20 14.21 -3.32
N THR A 7 -3.33 13.19 -3.33
CA THR A 7 -2.70 12.65 -2.11
C THR A 7 -2.00 13.69 -1.23
N PRO A 8 -1.15 14.60 -1.75
CA PRO A 8 -0.51 15.62 -0.91
C PRO A 8 -1.54 16.59 -0.29
N PHE A 9 -2.64 16.85 -1.00
CA PHE A 9 -3.69 17.72 -0.51
C PHE A 9 -4.49 17.07 0.63
N ILE A 10 -4.79 15.76 0.52
CA ILE A 10 -5.40 15.01 1.64
C ILE A 10 -4.46 15.04 2.85
N GLY A 11 -3.15 14.81 2.65
CA GLY A 11 -2.16 14.90 3.71
C GLY A 11 -2.13 16.27 4.40
N TYR A 12 -2.20 17.35 3.62
CA TYR A 12 -2.29 18.70 4.15
C TYR A 12 -3.56 18.92 5.02
N LEU A 13 -4.71 18.40 4.58
CA LEU A 13 -5.97 18.51 5.34
C LEU A 13 -5.87 17.75 6.68
N ILE A 14 -5.24 16.57 6.72
CA ILE A 14 -5.03 15.79 7.93
C ILE A 14 -4.12 16.55 8.91
N VAL A 15 -3.02 17.14 8.44
CA VAL A 15 -2.10 17.95 9.26
C VAL A 15 -2.79 19.19 9.83
N ARG A 16 -3.82 19.72 9.13
CA ARG A 16 -4.65 20.82 9.60
C ARG A 16 -5.82 20.36 10.47
N GLU A 17 -5.90 19.08 10.81
CA GLU A 17 -6.96 18.46 11.61
C GLU A 17 -8.38 18.61 10.99
N ASN A 18 -8.45 18.87 9.70
CA ASN A 18 -9.71 18.94 8.95
C ASN A 18 -10.10 17.55 8.43
N PHE A 19 -10.42 16.65 9.36
CA PHE A 19 -10.66 15.22 9.05
C PHE A 19 -11.90 14.98 8.18
N ASP A 20 -12.95 15.81 8.32
CA ASP A 20 -14.17 15.71 7.50
C ASP A 20 -13.87 15.86 6.01
N TYR A 21 -13.13 16.92 5.66
CA TYR A 21 -12.73 17.18 4.27
C TYR A 21 -11.71 16.15 3.77
N ALA A 22 -10.78 15.72 4.62
CA ALA A 22 -9.80 14.68 4.27
C ALA A 22 -10.49 13.36 3.97
N LEU A 23 -11.46 12.95 4.79
CA LEU A 23 -12.23 11.72 4.59
C LEU A 23 -13.11 11.83 3.33
N ALA A 24 -13.80 12.94 3.13
CA ALA A 24 -14.62 13.15 1.93
C ALA A 24 -13.78 13.09 0.64
N MET A 25 -12.60 13.71 0.62
CA MET A 25 -11.69 13.67 -0.52
C MET A 25 -11.10 12.27 -0.76
N CYS A 26 -10.75 11.56 0.31
CA CYS A 26 -10.27 10.19 0.22
C CYS A 26 -11.34 9.26 -0.36
N ALA A 27 -12.59 9.37 0.12
CA ALA A 27 -13.72 8.63 -0.40
C ALA A 27 -14.01 8.96 -1.86
N PHE A 28 -14.02 10.24 -2.23
CA PHE A 28 -14.23 10.70 -3.60
C PHE A 28 -13.13 10.18 -4.54
N SER A 29 -11.86 10.26 -4.13
CA SER A 29 -10.74 9.72 -4.89
C SER A 29 -10.88 8.22 -5.12
N SER A 30 -11.23 7.46 -4.07
CA SER A 30 -11.41 6.00 -4.16
C SER A 30 -12.58 5.62 -5.07
N LEU A 31 -13.69 6.36 -5.00
CA LEU A 31 -14.87 6.14 -5.85
C LEU A 31 -14.56 6.46 -7.33
N SER A 32 -13.86 7.57 -7.59
CA SER A 32 -13.44 7.96 -8.94
C SER A 32 -12.59 6.86 -9.58
N ASP A 33 -11.60 6.34 -8.84
CA ASP A 33 -10.73 5.27 -9.35
C ASP A 33 -11.48 3.95 -9.58
N PHE A 34 -12.45 3.63 -8.73
CA PHE A 34 -13.32 2.47 -8.95
C PHE A 34 -14.10 2.60 -10.25
N LEU A 35 -14.68 3.79 -10.49
CA LEU A 35 -15.43 4.08 -11.72
C LEU A 35 -14.53 4.06 -12.94
N ASP A 36 -13.35 4.70 -12.88
CA ASP A 36 -12.37 4.71 -13.98
C ASP A 36 -11.91 3.28 -14.30
N GLY A 37 -11.64 2.46 -13.30
CA GLY A 37 -11.26 1.06 -13.47
C GLY A 37 -12.39 0.19 -14.02
N TRP A 38 -13.63 0.46 -13.64
CA TRP A 38 -14.80 -0.24 -14.18
C TRP A 38 -15.04 0.11 -15.66
N ILE A 39 -14.96 1.41 -16.01
CA ILE A 39 -15.09 1.91 -17.37
C ILE A 39 -13.99 1.33 -18.26
N ALA A 40 -12.72 1.40 -17.82
CA ALA A 40 -11.58 0.90 -18.57
C ALA A 40 -11.69 -0.59 -18.92
N ARG A 41 -12.19 -1.40 -17.96
CA ARG A 41 -12.45 -2.83 -18.19
C ARG A 41 -13.60 -3.07 -19.16
N LYS A 42 -14.67 -2.28 -19.07
CA LYS A 42 -15.84 -2.42 -19.95
C LYS A 42 -15.54 -2.08 -21.39
N PHE A 43 -14.63 -1.10 -21.63
CA PHE A 43 -14.28 -0.63 -22.98
C PHE A 43 -12.96 -1.18 -23.51
N ASN A 44 -12.32 -2.16 -22.82
CA ASN A 44 -11.02 -2.74 -23.19
C ASN A 44 -9.92 -1.71 -23.49
N SER A 45 -9.99 -0.52 -22.87
CA SER A 45 -9.04 0.58 -23.08
C SER A 45 -7.97 0.65 -21.98
N ILE A 46 -7.38 -0.52 -21.63
CA ILE A 46 -6.34 -0.58 -20.61
C ILE A 46 -5.02 -0.11 -21.20
N SER A 47 -4.54 1.06 -20.79
CA SER A 47 -3.22 1.52 -21.19
C SER A 47 -2.12 0.78 -20.41
N LYS A 48 -1.03 0.39 -21.10
CA LYS A 48 0.12 -0.28 -20.47
C LYS A 48 0.76 0.56 -19.36
N LEU A 49 0.76 1.88 -19.51
CA LEU A 49 1.26 2.83 -18.51
C LEU A 49 0.35 2.90 -17.28
N GLY A 50 -0.98 2.92 -17.46
CA GLY A 50 -1.94 2.92 -16.35
C GLY A 50 -1.80 1.69 -15.48
N SER A 51 -1.67 0.51 -16.09
CA SER A 51 -1.52 -0.77 -15.38
C SER A 51 -0.32 -0.84 -14.43
N VAL A 52 0.74 -0.07 -14.68
CA VAL A 52 1.94 0.01 -13.83
C VAL A 52 1.82 1.14 -12.80
N LEU A 53 1.24 2.27 -13.21
CA LEU A 53 1.13 3.46 -12.36
C LEU A 53 0.05 3.32 -11.29
N ASP A 54 -1.03 2.57 -11.55
CA ASP A 54 -2.13 2.40 -10.59
C ASP A 54 -1.66 1.74 -9.28
N PRO A 55 -0.93 0.60 -9.28
CA PRO A 55 -0.42 0.01 -8.03
C PRO A 55 0.59 0.90 -7.29
N LEU A 56 1.35 1.73 -8.02
CA LEU A 56 2.27 2.69 -7.41
C LEU A 56 1.53 3.85 -6.76
N ALA A 57 0.50 4.37 -7.44
CA ALA A 57 -0.35 5.43 -6.91
C ALA A 57 -1.08 4.99 -5.62
N ASP A 58 -1.58 3.75 -5.59
CA ASP A 58 -2.21 3.16 -4.40
C ASP A 58 -1.23 3.08 -3.22
N LYS A 59 -0.04 2.57 -3.45
CA LYS A 59 1.00 2.52 -2.42
C LYS A 59 1.41 3.91 -1.95
N PHE A 60 1.53 4.86 -2.86
CA PHE A 60 1.88 6.24 -2.52
C PHE A 60 0.81 6.90 -1.65
N LEU A 61 -0.47 6.69 -1.97
CA LEU A 61 -1.58 7.19 -1.18
C LEU A 61 -1.56 6.60 0.24
N VAL A 62 -1.49 5.28 0.38
CA VAL A 62 -1.48 4.61 1.69
C VAL A 62 -0.26 5.04 2.51
N ALA A 63 0.91 5.14 1.89
CA ALA A 63 2.14 5.59 2.54
C ALA A 63 2.00 7.04 3.05
N SER A 64 1.48 7.94 2.22
CA SER A 64 1.27 9.34 2.59
C SER A 64 0.26 9.48 3.73
N LEU A 65 -0.86 8.76 3.66
CA LEU A 65 -1.87 8.75 4.72
C LEU A 65 -1.31 8.19 6.03
N THR A 66 -0.55 7.09 5.97
CA THR A 66 0.08 6.51 7.17
C THR A 66 1.05 7.51 7.81
N LEU A 67 1.88 8.19 7.02
CA LEU A 67 2.81 9.20 7.52
C LEU A 67 2.09 10.40 8.15
N THR A 68 1.07 10.93 7.49
CA THR A 68 0.33 12.09 8.01
C THR A 68 -0.47 11.76 9.26
N LEU A 69 -1.10 10.56 9.33
CA LEU A 69 -1.78 10.09 10.53
C LEU A 69 -0.80 9.80 11.69
N THR A 70 0.44 9.41 11.38
CA THR A 70 1.49 9.27 12.38
C THR A 70 1.97 10.64 12.87
N TYR A 71 2.05 11.62 11.99
CA TYR A 71 2.43 12.99 12.34
C TYR A 71 1.44 13.66 13.32
N VAL A 72 0.16 13.33 13.21
CA VAL A 72 -0.90 13.79 14.14
C VAL A 72 -1.14 12.81 15.31
N ASP A 73 -0.19 11.93 15.60
CA ASP A 73 -0.17 10.97 16.73
C ASP A 73 -1.35 9.96 16.75
N MET A 74 -2.07 9.78 15.64
CA MET A 74 -3.16 8.80 15.55
C MET A 74 -2.68 7.38 15.28
N ILE A 75 -1.52 7.23 14.63
CA ILE A 75 -0.86 5.94 14.41
C ILE A 75 0.51 5.98 15.10
N PRO A 76 0.88 4.97 15.91
CA PRO A 76 2.15 4.97 16.61
C PRO A 76 3.32 4.83 15.63
N VAL A 77 4.41 5.59 15.88
CA VAL A 77 5.61 5.65 15.04
C VAL A 77 6.23 4.26 14.79
N TRP A 78 6.24 3.38 15.82
CA TRP A 78 6.77 2.02 15.69
C TRP A 78 6.04 1.19 14.62
N LEU A 79 4.71 1.35 14.52
CA LEU A 79 3.90 0.62 13.54
C LEU A 79 4.16 1.13 12.12
N THR A 80 4.25 2.45 11.97
CA THR A 80 4.62 3.09 10.71
C THR A 80 5.99 2.64 10.24
N ALA A 81 7.00 2.66 11.11
CA ALA A 81 8.34 2.18 10.80
C ALA A 81 8.34 0.69 10.37
N LEU A 82 7.54 -0.14 11.04
CA LEU A 82 7.40 -1.55 10.70
C LEU A 82 6.79 -1.76 9.31
N ILE A 83 5.72 -1.02 8.98
CA ILE A 83 5.04 -1.06 7.68
C ILE A 83 6.02 -0.66 6.57
N PHE A 84 6.71 0.48 6.74
CA PHE A 84 7.66 0.97 5.74
C PHE A 84 8.85 0.05 5.55
N THR A 85 9.42 -0.46 6.65
CA THR A 85 10.54 -1.42 6.58
C THR A 85 10.15 -2.67 5.80
N ARG A 86 8.98 -3.22 6.09
CA ARG A 86 8.47 -4.40 5.37
C ARG A 86 8.22 -4.11 3.90
N ASP A 87 7.60 -2.99 3.56
CA ASP A 87 7.33 -2.64 2.17
C ASP A 87 8.62 -2.39 1.39
N PHE A 88 9.60 -1.75 2.00
CA PHE A 88 10.92 -1.57 1.43
C PHE A 88 11.65 -2.89 1.20
N LEU A 89 11.60 -3.82 2.16
CA LEU A 89 12.19 -5.17 2.02
C LEU A 89 11.56 -5.95 0.86
N ILE A 90 10.25 -5.83 0.66
CA ILE A 90 9.57 -6.50 -0.47
C ILE A 90 10.02 -5.90 -1.81
N ILE A 91 10.14 -4.59 -1.90
CA ILE A 91 10.61 -3.91 -3.10
C ILE A 91 12.06 -4.31 -3.40
N LEU A 92 12.95 -4.22 -2.41
CA LEU A 92 14.35 -4.64 -2.54
C LEU A 92 14.50 -6.10 -2.95
N GLY A 93 13.75 -6.98 -2.30
CA GLY A 93 13.77 -8.40 -2.64
C GLY A 93 13.24 -8.68 -4.04
N GLY A 94 12.23 -7.94 -4.50
CA GLY A 94 11.76 -7.98 -5.89
C GLY A 94 12.85 -7.59 -6.89
N PHE A 95 13.55 -6.46 -6.63
CA PHE A 95 14.69 -6.02 -7.43
C PHE A 95 15.83 -7.03 -7.42
N TRP A 96 16.17 -7.60 -6.25
CA TRP A 96 17.20 -8.61 -6.11
C TRP A 96 16.90 -9.89 -6.90
N MET A 97 15.67 -10.40 -6.80
CA MET A 97 15.23 -11.57 -7.56
C MET A 97 15.26 -11.29 -9.06
N ARG A 98 14.86 -10.07 -9.48
CA ARG A 98 14.93 -9.65 -10.88
C ARG A 98 16.37 -9.64 -11.40
N TYR A 99 17.26 -9.02 -10.64
CA TYR A 99 18.68 -8.97 -11.00
C TYR A 99 19.27 -10.36 -11.21
N ARG A 100 18.96 -11.31 -10.34
CA ARG A 100 19.42 -12.70 -10.46
C ARG A 100 18.77 -13.51 -11.59
N SER A 101 17.58 -13.15 -12.03
CA SER A 101 16.87 -13.87 -13.09
C SER A 101 17.28 -13.44 -14.50
N LEU A 102 18.06 -12.37 -14.64
CA LEU A 102 18.52 -11.88 -15.94
C LEU A 102 19.82 -12.56 -16.35
N LEU A 103 19.81 -13.14 -17.56
CA LEU A 103 21.03 -13.66 -18.21
C LEU A 103 21.90 -12.50 -18.74
N PRO A 104 23.23 -12.54 -18.58
CA PRO A 104 24.12 -11.54 -19.15
C PRO A 104 24.00 -11.47 -20.68
N PRO A 105 24.13 -10.27 -21.32
CA PRO A 105 24.44 -8.97 -20.73
C PRO A 105 23.23 -8.26 -20.14
N ILE A 106 23.38 -7.74 -18.90
CA ILE A 106 22.33 -7.01 -18.19
C ILE A 106 22.29 -5.56 -18.74
N THR A 107 21.34 -5.29 -19.61
CA THR A 107 21.09 -3.95 -20.15
C THR A 107 19.94 -3.29 -19.41
N PHE A 108 20.04 -1.96 -19.18
CA PHE A 108 19.03 -1.19 -18.45
C PHE A 108 17.62 -1.38 -19.02
N ASN A 109 17.48 -1.40 -20.35
CA ASN A 109 16.22 -1.63 -21.05
C ASN A 109 15.64 -3.04 -20.77
N ARG A 110 16.46 -4.07 -20.63
CA ARG A 110 16.03 -5.43 -20.29
C ARG A 110 15.59 -5.56 -18.82
N PHE A 111 16.19 -4.77 -17.95
CA PHE A 111 15.83 -4.77 -16.53
C PHE A 111 14.40 -4.23 -16.31
N PHE A 112 14.01 -3.19 -17.05
CA PHE A 112 12.69 -2.56 -16.98
C PHE A 112 11.67 -3.09 -17.99
N ASP A 113 12.04 -4.08 -18.80
CA ASP A 113 11.12 -4.70 -19.76
C ASP A 113 10.10 -5.58 -19.04
N ILE A 114 8.86 -5.08 -18.97
CA ILE A 114 7.73 -5.71 -18.30
C ILE A 114 7.28 -6.98 -19.04
N SER A 115 7.55 -7.10 -20.34
CA SER A 115 7.15 -8.24 -21.16
C SER A 115 7.89 -9.54 -20.78
N THR A 116 9.11 -9.42 -20.24
CA THR A 116 9.92 -10.53 -19.75
C THR A 116 9.71 -10.85 -18.25
N PHE A 117 8.71 -10.21 -17.63
CA PHE A 117 8.31 -10.50 -16.27
C PHE A 117 7.60 -11.86 -16.22
N SER A 118 8.32 -12.92 -15.89
CA SER A 118 7.68 -14.22 -15.64
C SER A 118 6.79 -14.08 -14.39
N SER A 119 5.51 -13.88 -14.62
CA SER A 119 4.46 -13.59 -13.63
C SER A 119 4.38 -14.62 -12.49
N GLU A 120 4.93 -15.82 -12.67
CA GLU A 120 4.85 -16.90 -11.69
C GLU A 120 5.80 -16.73 -10.49
N ARG A 121 6.98 -16.14 -10.67
CA ARG A 121 7.98 -16.00 -9.62
C ARG A 121 7.68 -14.87 -8.62
N PHE A 122 6.83 -13.92 -9.01
CA PHE A 122 6.50 -12.70 -8.24
C PHE A 122 5.09 -12.69 -7.66
N ARG A 123 4.41 -13.84 -7.61
CA ARG A 123 3.05 -13.90 -7.02
C ARG A 123 3.12 -13.47 -5.54
N PRO A 124 2.35 -12.44 -5.15
CA PRO A 124 2.27 -12.02 -3.76
C PRO A 124 1.76 -13.18 -2.90
N THR A 125 2.37 -13.40 -1.73
CA THR A 125 1.90 -14.41 -0.78
C THR A 125 0.51 -14.04 -0.26
N PHE A 126 -0.28 -15.03 0.13
CA PHE A 126 -1.58 -14.80 0.75
C PHE A 126 -1.44 -13.89 1.99
N ALA A 127 -0.43 -14.14 2.82
CA ALA A 127 -0.13 -13.30 3.98
C ALA A 127 0.12 -11.81 3.60
N SER A 128 0.78 -11.54 2.47
CA SER A 128 0.98 -10.19 1.98
C SER A 128 -0.33 -9.49 1.59
N LYS A 129 -1.26 -10.22 0.98
CA LYS A 129 -2.59 -9.69 0.62
C LYS A 129 -3.42 -9.37 1.86
N VAL A 130 -3.43 -10.29 2.82
CA VAL A 130 -4.14 -10.12 4.10
C VAL A 130 -3.59 -8.91 4.85
N ASN A 131 -2.25 -8.80 4.95
CA ASN A 131 -1.61 -7.67 5.61
C ASN A 131 -1.97 -6.32 4.95
N THR A 132 -1.97 -6.25 3.61
CA THR A 132 -2.39 -5.03 2.91
C THR A 132 -3.84 -4.68 3.21
N GLY A 133 -4.72 -5.67 3.33
CA GLY A 133 -6.11 -5.47 3.74
C GLY A 133 -6.20 -4.85 5.15
N PHE A 134 -5.45 -5.37 6.13
CA PHE A 134 -5.40 -4.79 7.47
C PHE A 134 -4.82 -3.37 7.50
N GLN A 135 -3.78 -3.09 6.72
CA GLN A 135 -3.21 -1.75 6.59
C GLN A 135 -4.23 -0.75 6.03
N LEU A 136 -4.93 -1.11 4.95
CA LEU A 136 -5.98 -0.27 4.37
C LEU A 136 -7.12 -0.04 5.37
N SER A 137 -7.57 -1.07 6.07
CA SER A 137 -8.61 -0.96 7.10
C SER A 137 -8.16 -0.06 8.25
N LEU A 138 -6.91 -0.21 8.71
CA LEU A 138 -6.34 0.63 9.76
C LEU A 138 -6.35 2.10 9.36
N VAL A 139 -5.76 2.44 8.21
CA VAL A 139 -5.65 3.82 7.72
C VAL A 139 -7.03 4.44 7.54
N SER A 140 -7.96 3.70 6.91
CA SER A 140 -9.32 4.19 6.64
C SER A 140 -10.12 4.41 7.93
N LEU A 141 -10.05 3.48 8.90
CA LEU A 141 -10.76 3.61 10.16
C LEU A 141 -10.14 4.67 11.06
N THR A 142 -8.80 4.80 11.06
CA THR A 142 -8.12 5.86 11.80
C THR A 142 -8.50 7.24 11.25
N LEU A 143 -8.57 7.41 9.93
CA LEU A 143 -8.99 8.65 9.30
C LEU A 143 -10.48 8.97 9.58
N ALA A 144 -11.33 7.94 9.65
CA ALA A 144 -12.76 8.08 9.91
C ALA A 144 -13.09 8.33 11.39
N SER A 145 -12.20 7.91 12.31
CA SER A 145 -12.50 7.93 13.76
C SER A 145 -12.86 9.32 14.31
N PRO A 146 -12.20 10.44 13.94
CA PRO A 146 -12.58 11.76 14.45
C PRO A 146 -13.93 12.24 13.92
N VAL A 147 -14.31 11.83 12.71
CA VAL A 147 -15.56 12.22 12.05
C VAL A 147 -16.75 11.49 12.64
N PHE A 148 -16.58 10.23 13.03
CA PHE A 148 -17.66 9.36 13.52
C PHE A 148 -17.58 9.05 15.01
N ILE A 149 -16.84 9.84 15.81
CA ILE A 149 -16.61 9.57 17.23
C ILE A 149 -17.91 9.48 18.03
N ASP A 150 -18.91 10.32 17.69
CA ASP A 150 -20.21 10.33 18.37
C ASP A 150 -21.08 9.12 18.00
N LEU A 151 -20.85 8.53 16.84
CA LEU A 151 -21.64 7.40 16.33
C LEU A 151 -21.10 6.04 16.81
N PHE A 152 -19.79 5.93 17.03
CA PHE A 152 -19.13 4.67 17.37
C PHE A 152 -18.30 4.78 18.64
N ARG A 153 -18.95 4.61 19.79
CA ARG A 153 -18.34 4.64 21.13
C ARG A 153 -17.24 3.60 21.38
N HIS A 154 -17.01 2.70 20.43
CA HIS A 154 -16.06 1.58 20.53
C HIS A 154 -14.74 1.81 19.78
N PHE A 155 -14.51 2.97 19.17
CA PHE A 155 -13.25 3.26 18.48
C PHE A 155 -12.06 3.22 19.43
N ASP A 156 -12.24 3.56 20.71
CA ASP A 156 -11.17 3.55 21.73
C ASP A 156 -10.55 2.17 21.94
N LEU A 157 -11.31 1.09 21.75
CA LEU A 157 -10.80 -0.28 21.84
C LEU A 157 -10.47 -0.88 20.47
N LEU A 158 -11.22 -0.48 19.43
CA LEU A 158 -11.10 -1.05 18.12
C LEU A 158 -9.81 -0.60 17.42
N LEU A 159 -9.45 0.67 17.50
CA LEU A 159 -8.24 1.18 16.83
C LEU A 159 -6.96 0.59 17.42
N PRO A 160 -6.72 0.58 18.76
CA PRO A 160 -5.54 -0.07 19.31
C PRO A 160 -5.46 -1.56 18.98
N SER A 161 -6.59 -2.29 19.04
CA SER A 161 -6.60 -3.71 18.69
C SER A 161 -6.22 -3.94 17.21
N LEU A 162 -6.73 -3.09 16.31
CA LEU A 162 -6.41 -3.14 14.89
C LEU A 162 -4.94 -2.77 14.62
N GLN A 163 -4.36 -1.83 15.38
CA GLN A 163 -2.93 -1.50 15.30
C GLN A 163 -2.06 -2.71 15.66
N TRP A 164 -2.38 -3.43 16.75
CA TRP A 164 -1.65 -4.63 17.16
C TRP A 164 -1.79 -5.77 16.15
N VAL A 165 -3.00 -6.01 15.63
CA VAL A 165 -3.25 -7.03 14.58
C VAL A 165 -2.48 -6.68 13.31
N THR A 166 -2.49 -5.42 12.90
CA THR A 166 -1.74 -4.95 11.72
C THR A 166 -0.22 -5.12 11.95
N GLY A 167 0.28 -4.81 13.14
CA GLY A 167 1.67 -5.02 13.49
C GLY A 167 2.06 -6.51 13.42
N ALA A 168 1.27 -7.38 14.01
CA ALA A 168 1.50 -8.84 13.99
C ALA A 168 1.47 -9.41 12.58
N THR A 169 0.48 -9.04 11.76
CA THR A 169 0.39 -9.49 10.35
C THR A 169 1.52 -8.93 9.49
N THR A 170 2.00 -7.73 9.76
CA THR A 170 3.14 -7.11 9.07
C THR A 170 4.43 -7.87 9.37
N LEU A 171 4.70 -8.19 10.64
CA LEU A 171 5.83 -9.03 11.06
C LEU A 171 5.76 -10.42 10.42
N TRP A 172 4.62 -11.08 10.51
CA TRP A 172 4.43 -12.40 9.93
C TRP A 172 4.67 -12.40 8.41
N SER A 173 4.08 -11.44 7.69
CA SER A 173 4.28 -11.28 6.25
C SER A 173 5.75 -11.02 5.89
N GLY A 174 6.46 -10.21 6.68
CA GLY A 174 7.89 -9.93 6.50
C GLY A 174 8.76 -11.17 6.70
N LEU A 175 8.53 -11.94 7.77
CA LEU A 175 9.25 -13.17 8.06
C LEU A 175 9.06 -14.24 6.98
N LEU A 176 7.82 -14.43 6.51
CA LEU A 176 7.53 -15.35 5.41
C LEU A 176 8.23 -14.94 4.11
N TYR A 177 8.34 -13.64 3.87
CA TYR A 177 9.02 -13.12 2.69
C TYR A 177 10.54 -13.38 2.76
N ILE A 178 11.17 -13.13 3.92
CA ILE A 178 12.59 -13.42 4.13
C ILE A 178 12.85 -14.92 3.96
N LYS A 179 12.02 -15.78 4.57
CA LYS A 179 12.15 -17.25 4.42
C LYS A 179 12.07 -17.69 2.95
N ARG A 180 11.20 -17.04 2.16
CA ARG A 180 11.09 -17.33 0.72
C ARG A 180 12.31 -16.89 -0.06
N LEU A 181 12.91 -15.75 0.29
CA LEU A 181 14.15 -15.27 -0.33
C LEU A 181 15.32 -16.21 -0.06
N THR A 182 15.48 -16.69 1.18
CA THR A 182 16.54 -17.62 1.56
C THR A 182 16.35 -19.00 0.92
N ALA A 183 15.13 -19.53 0.86
CA ALA A 183 14.84 -20.80 0.22
C ALA A 183 15.14 -20.78 -1.28
N ASN A 184 14.88 -19.69 -1.98
CA ASN A 184 15.22 -19.52 -3.40
C ASN A 184 16.72 -19.29 -3.66
N GLN A 185 17.54 -19.14 -2.62
CA GLN A 185 19.00 -19.06 -2.77
C GLN A 185 19.67 -20.42 -2.70
N LEU A 186 18.97 -21.45 -2.21
CA LEU A 186 19.51 -22.80 -2.00
C LEU A 186 19.21 -23.76 -3.18
N ASN A 187 18.37 -23.33 -4.11
CA ASN A 187 18.05 -24.02 -5.38
C ASN A 187 18.55 -23.19 -6.58
#